data_b1612fc5ce3f75acc35290e7e0a89fe8
#
_entry.id   b1612fc5ce3f75acc35290e7e0a89fe8
#
_cell.length_a   1.000
_cell.length_b   1.000
_cell.length_c   1.000
_cell.angle_alpha   90.00
_cell.angle_beta   90.00
_cell.angle_gamma   90.00
#
_symmetry.space_group_name_H-M   'P 1'
#
loop_
_entity.id
_entity.type
_entity.pdbx_description
1 polymer ?
#
loop_
_entity_poly.entity_id
_entity_poly.type
_entity_poly.pdbx_seq_one_letter_code
_entity_poly.pdbx_strand_id
1 'polypeptide(L)'
;EYIFADAVEKEADVVITWGGLQSNWCRQTAAAAAMLGMRSILLLAKRDDSPVVADGNLLLDEILGAEIHVLEPGTNQGEVAEKVAEEERAKGHTPYVVSVGGSRTGGSLEEPLGAMGYLAAFLENHGQMASLGLEPDYMVIPTGSGGTLAGLIVGAAAAETDTKIVGISVSGSAEASKRPVAEIATQTAEALGLATSFSADDVIVFDEYVGEGYGILNQPTADAIRRVARDEGILLDPVYTGKAMAGLMDLANKGYFEEDDVVVFIHTGGTPAIFHYGEELLSYFRR
;
A
#
# COMPACT_ATOMS: atom_id res chain seq x y z
N GLU A 1 -0.54 -12.19 3.85
CA GLU A 1 -1.00 -13.52 4.24
C GLU A 1 -1.37 -14.33 2.99
N TYR A 2 -2.39 -13.96 2.21
CA TYR A 2 -2.84 -14.70 1.01
C TYR A 2 -1.73 -14.93 -0.03
N ILE A 3 -0.93 -13.91 -0.33
CA ILE A 3 0.19 -13.99 -1.28
C ILE A 3 1.22 -15.05 -0.86
N PHE A 4 1.56 -15.08 0.43
CA PHE A 4 2.53 -16.05 0.93
C PHE A 4 1.94 -17.43 1.14
N ALA A 5 0.62 -17.54 1.37
CA ALA A 5 -0.07 -18.84 1.35
C ALA A 5 0.00 -19.47 -0.05
N ASP A 6 -0.27 -18.69 -1.11
CA ASP A 6 -0.13 -19.11 -2.50
C ASP A 6 1.34 -19.45 -2.86
N ALA A 7 2.30 -18.67 -2.37
CA ALA A 7 3.72 -18.97 -2.57
C ALA A 7 4.12 -20.31 -1.94
N VAL A 8 3.64 -20.60 -0.74
CA VAL A 8 3.87 -21.88 -0.06
C VAL A 8 3.20 -23.04 -0.83
N GLU A 9 1.96 -22.87 -1.29
CA GLU A 9 1.25 -23.87 -2.08
C GLU A 9 1.96 -24.19 -3.39
N LYS A 10 2.60 -23.18 -4.00
CA LYS A 10 3.42 -23.31 -5.21
C LYS A 10 4.85 -23.79 -4.93
N GLU A 11 5.15 -24.21 -3.71
CA GLU A 11 6.46 -24.72 -3.28
C GLU A 11 7.61 -23.72 -3.58
N ALA A 12 7.32 -22.41 -3.51
CA ALA A 12 8.33 -21.39 -3.75
C ALA A 12 9.39 -21.36 -2.62
N ASP A 13 10.65 -21.20 -2.99
CA ASP A 13 11.77 -21.04 -2.06
C ASP A 13 12.45 -19.67 -2.17
N VAL A 14 12.10 -18.89 -3.21
CA VAL A 14 12.57 -17.53 -3.47
C VAL A 14 11.40 -16.62 -3.83
N VAL A 15 11.25 -15.48 -3.14
CA VAL A 15 10.28 -14.45 -3.49
C VAL A 15 11.00 -13.26 -4.11
N ILE A 16 10.56 -12.83 -5.30
CA ILE A 16 11.12 -11.69 -6.04
C ILE A 16 10.07 -10.60 -6.13
N THR A 17 10.41 -9.41 -5.67
CA THR A 17 9.55 -8.23 -5.81
C THR A 17 10.35 -6.95 -6.00
N TRP A 18 9.67 -5.84 -6.21
CA TRP A 18 10.31 -4.56 -6.47
C TRP A 18 9.57 -3.38 -5.84
N GLY A 19 10.27 -2.25 -5.78
CA GLY A 19 9.77 -0.99 -5.24
C GLY A 19 10.83 0.09 -5.24
N GLY A 20 10.57 1.19 -4.53
CA GLY A 20 11.58 2.20 -4.22
C GLY A 20 12.43 1.78 -3.01
N LEU A 21 13.53 2.49 -2.76
CA LEU A 21 14.44 2.22 -1.63
C LEU A 21 13.76 2.23 -0.25
N GLN A 22 12.68 2.99 -0.09
CA GLN A 22 11.91 3.07 1.16
C GLN A 22 10.54 2.35 1.05
N SER A 23 10.46 1.28 0.25
CA SER A 23 9.24 0.55 0.03
C SER A 23 8.78 -0.23 1.26
N ASN A 24 7.62 0.11 1.81
CA ASN A 24 6.99 -0.68 2.86
C ASN A 24 6.58 -2.08 2.37
N TRP A 25 6.21 -2.19 1.10
CA TRP A 25 5.89 -3.45 0.45
C TRP A 25 7.08 -4.40 0.43
N CYS A 26 8.24 -3.94 -0.04
CA CYS A 26 9.46 -4.75 -0.10
C CYS A 26 9.88 -5.23 1.29
N ARG A 27 9.89 -4.33 2.28
CA ARG A 27 10.23 -4.67 3.66
C ARG A 27 9.28 -5.71 4.26
N GLN A 28 7.97 -5.59 4.02
CA GLN A 28 7.00 -6.58 4.50
C GLN A 28 7.16 -7.92 3.78
N THR A 29 7.49 -7.90 2.48
CA THR A 29 7.81 -9.09 1.71
C THR A 29 9.04 -9.80 2.28
N ALA A 30 10.13 -9.06 2.56
CA ALA A 30 11.32 -9.61 3.19
C ALA A 30 11.02 -10.23 4.56
N ALA A 31 10.21 -9.56 5.39
CA ALA A 31 9.82 -10.07 6.69
C ALA A 31 9.02 -11.38 6.61
N ALA A 32 8.04 -11.44 5.72
CA ALA A 32 7.22 -12.63 5.52
C ALA A 32 8.03 -13.80 4.94
N ALA A 33 8.91 -13.53 3.98
CA ALA A 33 9.82 -14.52 3.43
C ALA A 33 10.75 -15.10 4.52
N ALA A 34 11.36 -14.24 5.35
CA ALA A 34 12.22 -14.67 6.45
C ALA A 34 11.48 -15.56 7.46
N MET A 35 10.23 -15.21 7.81
CA MET A 35 9.40 -16.02 8.73
C MET A 35 9.09 -17.41 8.17
N LEU A 36 9.01 -17.56 6.85
CA LEU A 36 8.69 -18.82 6.17
C LEU A 36 9.94 -19.58 5.71
N GLY A 37 11.14 -19.06 5.98
CA GLY A 37 12.40 -19.67 5.54
C GLY A 37 12.66 -19.55 4.04
N MET A 38 11.97 -18.64 3.35
CA MET A 38 12.18 -18.34 1.94
C MET A 38 13.27 -17.25 1.79
N ARG A 39 14.02 -17.31 0.68
CA ARG A 39 14.86 -16.18 0.28
C ARG A 39 13.99 -15.07 -0.29
N SER A 40 14.40 -13.81 -0.08
CA SER A 40 13.78 -12.66 -0.73
C SER A 40 14.79 -11.90 -1.58
N ILE A 41 14.45 -11.60 -2.83
CA ILE A 41 15.22 -10.75 -3.74
C ILE A 41 14.42 -9.47 -3.99
N LEU A 42 14.99 -8.35 -3.59
CA LEU A 42 14.35 -7.04 -3.68
C LEU A 42 15.04 -6.18 -4.74
N LEU A 43 14.28 -5.79 -5.75
CA LEU A 43 14.75 -4.92 -6.83
C LEU A 43 14.33 -3.48 -6.50
N LEU A 44 15.24 -2.72 -5.88
CA LEU A 44 14.93 -1.41 -5.33
C LEU A 44 15.41 -0.29 -6.26
N ALA A 45 14.49 0.45 -6.87
CA ALA A 45 14.84 1.56 -7.75
C ALA A 45 15.15 2.83 -6.97
N LYS A 46 16.23 3.49 -7.35
CA LYS A 46 16.54 4.87 -6.95
C LYS A 46 15.53 5.82 -7.61
N ARG A 47 15.19 6.89 -6.92
CA ARG A 47 14.37 7.96 -7.49
C ARG A 47 15.21 8.92 -8.34
N ASP A 48 16.45 9.15 -7.93
CA ASP A 48 17.41 10.06 -8.53
C ASP A 48 18.85 9.56 -8.27
N ASP A 49 19.84 10.35 -8.65
CA ASP A 49 21.26 10.01 -8.52
C ASP A 49 21.83 10.22 -7.10
N SER A 50 20.98 10.50 -6.10
CA SER A 50 21.43 10.68 -4.73
C SER A 50 22.10 9.40 -4.19
N PRO A 51 23.08 9.55 -3.27
CA PRO A 51 23.69 8.41 -2.60
C PRO A 51 22.65 7.55 -1.87
N VAL A 52 22.81 6.25 -1.96
CA VAL A 52 21.98 5.30 -1.21
C VAL A 52 22.41 5.32 0.26
N VAL A 53 21.45 5.59 1.13
CA VAL A 53 21.65 5.57 2.58
C VAL A 53 20.85 4.42 3.16
N ALA A 54 21.53 3.51 3.88
CA ALA A 54 20.89 2.38 4.54
C ALA A 54 20.22 2.84 5.85
N ASP A 55 19.03 3.40 5.71
CA ASP A 55 18.17 3.83 6.81
C ASP A 55 16.70 3.40 6.57
N GLY A 56 15.80 3.67 7.50
CA GLY A 56 14.37 3.37 7.36
C GLY A 56 14.10 1.94 6.93
N ASN A 57 13.31 1.77 5.84
CA ASN A 57 12.97 0.44 5.33
C ASN A 57 14.17 -0.29 4.71
N LEU A 58 15.08 0.41 4.02
CA LEU A 58 16.26 -0.22 3.42
C LEU A 58 17.15 -0.88 4.48
N LEU A 59 17.35 -0.24 5.63
CA LEU A 59 18.06 -0.85 6.76
C LEU A 59 17.34 -2.11 7.27
N LEU A 60 16.01 -2.07 7.32
CA LEU A 60 15.22 -3.23 7.76
C LEU A 60 15.28 -4.38 6.74
N ASP A 61 15.34 -4.10 5.45
CA ASP A 61 15.53 -5.11 4.41
C ASP A 61 16.86 -5.85 4.59
N GLU A 62 17.96 -5.12 4.88
CA GLU A 62 19.26 -5.70 5.22
C GLU A 62 19.20 -6.57 6.50
N ILE A 63 18.58 -6.07 7.57
CA ILE A 63 18.41 -6.80 8.84
C ILE A 63 17.61 -8.09 8.63
N LEU A 64 16.62 -8.08 7.75
CA LEU A 64 15.77 -9.23 7.41
C LEU A 64 16.48 -10.24 6.50
N GLY A 65 17.69 -9.92 6.02
CA GLY A 65 18.51 -10.80 5.19
C GLY A 65 18.06 -10.87 3.74
N ALA A 66 17.38 -9.83 3.25
CA ALA A 66 17.00 -9.76 1.86
C ALA A 66 18.22 -9.58 0.93
N GLU A 67 18.21 -10.23 -0.22
CA GLU A 67 19.14 -9.93 -1.31
C GLU A 67 18.65 -8.66 -2.02
N ILE A 68 19.45 -7.61 -2.00
CA ILE A 68 19.05 -6.28 -2.48
C ILE A 68 19.81 -5.95 -3.77
N HIS A 69 19.05 -5.67 -4.83
CA HIS A 69 19.57 -5.15 -6.09
C HIS A 69 19.11 -3.69 -6.25
N VAL A 70 20.02 -2.75 -6.11
CA VAL A 70 19.74 -1.34 -6.34
C VAL A 70 19.76 -1.06 -7.84
N LEU A 71 18.67 -0.51 -8.34
CA LEU A 71 18.47 -0.21 -9.76
C LEU A 71 18.50 1.29 -10.01
N GLU A 72 19.05 1.68 -11.15
CA GLU A 72 19.10 3.07 -11.57
C GLU A 72 17.71 3.63 -11.91
N PRO A 73 17.51 4.95 -11.80
CA PRO A 73 16.24 5.58 -12.12
C PRO A 73 15.74 5.23 -13.52
N GLY A 74 14.43 4.95 -13.64
CA GLY A 74 13.81 4.61 -14.92
C GLY A 74 13.99 3.17 -15.40
N THR A 75 14.68 2.32 -14.63
CA THR A 75 14.80 0.88 -14.94
C THR A 75 13.43 0.21 -14.90
N ASN A 76 13.10 -0.60 -15.88
CA ASN A 76 11.91 -1.44 -15.87
C ASN A 76 12.11 -2.60 -14.89
N GLN A 77 11.64 -2.42 -13.66
CA GLN A 77 11.82 -3.40 -12.58
C GLN A 77 11.16 -4.75 -12.87
N GLY A 78 10.01 -4.75 -13.56
CA GLY A 78 9.32 -5.99 -13.93
C GLY A 78 10.13 -6.85 -14.89
N GLU A 79 10.75 -6.24 -15.91
CA GLU A 79 11.65 -6.97 -16.83
C GLU A 79 12.89 -7.53 -16.10
N VAL A 80 13.44 -6.77 -15.17
CA VAL A 80 14.56 -7.24 -14.34
C VAL A 80 14.12 -8.39 -13.44
N ALA A 81 12.92 -8.33 -12.86
CA ALA A 81 12.37 -9.38 -12.02
C ALA A 81 12.22 -10.72 -12.78
N GLU A 82 11.69 -10.68 -14.00
CA GLU A 82 11.57 -11.89 -14.83
C GLU A 82 12.94 -12.48 -15.18
N LYS A 83 13.92 -11.63 -15.51
CA LYS A 83 15.29 -12.09 -15.78
C LYS A 83 15.91 -12.75 -14.54
N VAL A 84 15.78 -12.14 -13.37
CA VAL A 84 16.28 -12.71 -12.11
C VAL A 84 15.56 -14.04 -11.81
N ALA A 85 14.26 -14.13 -12.07
CA ALA A 85 13.50 -15.36 -11.90
C ALA A 85 13.99 -16.48 -12.84
N GLU A 86 14.34 -16.17 -14.09
CA GLU A 86 14.94 -17.14 -15.01
C GLU A 86 16.30 -17.63 -14.51
N GLU A 87 17.12 -16.72 -13.98
CA GLU A 87 18.44 -17.07 -13.40
C GLU A 87 18.28 -17.97 -12.16
N GLU A 88 17.29 -17.70 -11.29
CA GLU A 88 17.00 -18.56 -10.14
C GLU A 88 16.46 -19.94 -10.55
N ARG A 89 15.57 -20.01 -11.54
CA ARG A 89 15.11 -21.30 -12.10
C ARG A 89 16.27 -22.12 -12.67
N ALA A 90 17.23 -21.47 -13.35
CA ALA A 90 18.42 -22.14 -13.89
C ALA A 90 19.33 -22.71 -12.79
N LYS A 91 19.28 -22.17 -11.56
CA LYS A 91 19.98 -22.68 -10.37
C LYS A 91 19.21 -23.81 -9.65
N GLY A 92 17.97 -24.11 -10.08
CA GLY A 92 17.11 -25.15 -9.49
C GLY A 92 16.18 -24.64 -8.41
N HIS A 93 15.99 -23.31 -8.27
CA HIS A 93 15.04 -22.69 -7.35
C HIS A 93 13.65 -22.58 -7.96
N THR A 94 12.65 -22.39 -7.10
CA THR A 94 11.25 -22.11 -7.47
C THR A 94 10.90 -20.65 -7.14
N PRO A 95 11.21 -19.68 -8.04
CA PRO A 95 10.96 -18.28 -7.77
C PRO A 95 9.47 -17.91 -7.86
N TYR A 96 9.00 -17.15 -6.88
CA TYR A 96 7.68 -16.53 -6.84
C TYR A 96 7.83 -15.04 -7.11
N VAL A 97 7.37 -14.60 -8.28
CA VAL A 97 7.45 -13.20 -8.73
C VAL A 97 6.13 -12.49 -8.41
N VAL A 98 6.21 -11.40 -7.66
CA VAL A 98 5.04 -10.64 -7.28
C VAL A 98 5.27 -9.13 -7.46
N SER A 99 4.35 -8.47 -8.16
CA SER A 99 4.38 -7.03 -8.38
C SER A 99 4.02 -6.24 -7.13
N VAL A 100 4.28 -4.93 -7.15
CA VAL A 100 4.00 -4.02 -6.02
C VAL A 100 2.57 -4.19 -5.50
N GLY A 101 2.45 -4.51 -4.22
CA GLY A 101 1.19 -4.70 -3.53
C GLY A 101 0.48 -6.04 -3.82
N GLY A 102 0.94 -6.84 -4.77
CA GLY A 102 0.32 -8.13 -5.13
C GLY A 102 -1.17 -8.03 -5.50
N SER A 103 -1.58 -6.86 -6.00
CA SER A 103 -2.99 -6.51 -6.20
C SER A 103 -3.49 -6.75 -7.62
N ARG A 104 -2.59 -7.15 -8.51
CA ARG A 104 -2.89 -7.44 -9.92
C ARG A 104 -2.37 -8.81 -10.28
N THR A 105 -3.07 -9.47 -11.19
CA THR A 105 -2.60 -10.71 -11.81
C THR A 105 -1.32 -10.45 -12.60
N GLY A 106 -0.47 -11.46 -12.72
CA GLY A 106 0.81 -11.40 -13.41
C GLY A 106 1.98 -11.88 -12.55
N GLY A 107 3.12 -12.20 -13.18
CA GLY A 107 4.18 -12.92 -12.52
C GLY A 107 3.68 -14.28 -12.04
N SER A 108 3.77 -14.55 -10.74
CA SER A 108 3.25 -15.78 -10.14
C SER A 108 1.79 -15.71 -9.70
N LEU A 109 1.15 -14.53 -9.75
CA LEU A 109 -0.22 -14.32 -9.30
C LEU A 109 -1.24 -14.59 -10.41
N GLU A 110 -2.14 -15.52 -10.19
CA GLU A 110 -3.30 -15.79 -11.05
C GLU A 110 -4.52 -14.95 -10.64
N GLU A 111 -4.57 -14.52 -9.39
CA GLU A 111 -5.64 -13.73 -8.79
C GLU A 111 -5.09 -12.50 -8.04
N PRO A 112 -5.89 -11.45 -7.78
CA PRO A 112 -5.47 -10.25 -7.08
C PRO A 112 -5.38 -10.44 -5.56
N LEU A 113 -4.53 -11.37 -5.11
CA LEU A 113 -4.45 -11.85 -3.72
C LEU A 113 -4.21 -10.72 -2.70
N GLY A 114 -3.47 -9.67 -3.09
CA GLY A 114 -3.27 -8.51 -2.25
C GLY A 114 -4.57 -7.75 -1.95
N ALA A 115 -5.48 -7.67 -2.93
CA ALA A 115 -6.79 -7.05 -2.72
C ALA A 115 -7.71 -7.94 -1.89
N MET A 116 -7.65 -9.26 -2.06
CA MET A 116 -8.39 -10.21 -1.21
C MET A 116 -8.03 -10.06 0.27
N GLY A 117 -6.76 -9.82 0.59
CA GLY A 117 -6.33 -9.54 1.95
C GLY A 117 -7.01 -8.31 2.56
N TYR A 118 -7.28 -7.29 1.74
CA TYR A 118 -7.98 -6.08 2.21
C TYR A 118 -9.50 -6.23 2.25
N LEU A 119 -10.08 -7.11 1.45
CA LEU A 119 -11.47 -7.54 1.65
C LEU A 119 -11.62 -8.20 3.04
N ALA A 120 -10.74 -9.12 3.39
CA ALA A 120 -10.75 -9.75 4.72
C ALA A 120 -10.56 -8.72 5.83
N ALA A 121 -9.66 -7.74 5.65
CA ALA A 121 -9.45 -6.63 6.59
C ALA A 121 -10.71 -5.76 6.75
N PHE A 122 -11.49 -5.55 5.68
CA PHE A 122 -12.77 -4.86 5.78
C PHE A 122 -13.75 -5.63 6.67
N LEU A 123 -13.91 -6.93 6.42
CA LEU A 123 -14.84 -7.77 7.19
C LEU A 123 -14.44 -7.85 8.67
N GLU A 124 -13.13 -7.94 8.97
CA GLU A 124 -12.63 -7.89 10.34
C GLU A 124 -12.96 -6.55 11.00
N ASN A 125 -12.65 -5.43 10.33
CA ASN A 125 -12.93 -4.10 10.85
C ASN A 125 -14.43 -3.87 11.06
N HIS A 126 -15.26 -4.27 10.10
CA HIS A 126 -16.72 -4.19 10.20
C HIS A 126 -17.24 -4.96 11.44
N GLY A 127 -16.75 -6.17 11.67
CA GLY A 127 -17.09 -6.94 12.86
C GLY A 127 -16.64 -6.28 14.18
N GLN A 128 -15.45 -5.68 14.20
CA GLN A 128 -14.93 -4.94 15.36
C GLN A 128 -15.80 -3.70 15.62
N MET A 129 -16.13 -2.91 14.60
CA MET A 129 -16.98 -1.73 14.73
C MET A 129 -18.40 -2.09 15.20
N ALA A 130 -19.01 -3.13 14.63
CA ALA A 130 -20.30 -3.63 15.08
C ALA A 130 -20.31 -4.03 16.57
N SER A 131 -19.21 -4.63 17.06
CA SER A 131 -19.06 -4.98 18.47
C SER A 131 -19.00 -3.76 19.40
N LEU A 132 -18.62 -2.60 18.87
CA LEU A 132 -18.64 -1.30 19.56
C LEU A 132 -19.96 -0.54 19.39
N GLY A 133 -20.92 -1.10 18.63
CA GLY A 133 -22.17 -0.45 18.29
C GLY A 133 -22.01 0.70 17.31
N LEU A 134 -20.98 0.68 16.49
CA LEU A 134 -20.66 1.68 15.48
C LEU A 134 -20.84 1.12 14.08
N GLU A 135 -21.38 1.91 13.18
CA GLU A 135 -21.49 1.64 11.75
C GLU A 135 -20.73 2.74 11.00
N PRO A 136 -19.61 2.44 10.32
CA PRO A 136 -18.85 3.45 9.61
C PRO A 136 -19.59 3.96 8.37
N ASP A 137 -19.75 5.26 8.25
CA ASP A 137 -20.24 5.93 7.04
C ASP A 137 -19.13 6.03 6.00
N TYR A 138 -17.89 6.22 6.47
CA TYR A 138 -16.72 6.36 5.63
C TYR A 138 -15.51 5.58 6.18
N MET A 139 -14.71 5.00 5.27
CA MET A 139 -13.34 4.57 5.53
C MET A 139 -12.39 5.36 4.64
N VAL A 140 -11.41 6.04 5.23
CA VAL A 140 -10.42 6.86 4.52
C VAL A 140 -9.06 6.19 4.56
N ILE A 141 -8.43 6.03 3.40
CA ILE A 141 -7.14 5.33 3.24
C ILE A 141 -6.20 6.07 2.29
N PRO A 142 -4.87 5.92 2.44
CA PRO A 142 -3.95 6.26 1.35
C PRO A 142 -4.07 5.25 0.20
N THR A 143 -4.03 5.73 -1.05
CA THR A 143 -4.01 4.86 -2.22
C THR A 143 -2.86 5.18 -3.17
N GLY A 144 -2.15 4.13 -3.61
CA GLY A 144 -1.08 4.19 -4.62
C GLY A 144 -1.35 3.15 -5.72
N SER A 145 -1.01 1.88 -5.51
CA SER A 145 -1.28 0.80 -6.48
C SER A 145 -2.75 0.44 -6.66
N GLY A 146 -3.61 0.85 -5.72
CA GLY A 146 -5.05 0.67 -5.77
C GLY A 146 -5.58 -0.60 -5.08
N GLY A 147 -4.73 -1.57 -4.75
CA GLY A 147 -5.18 -2.86 -4.21
C GLY A 147 -5.89 -2.77 -2.86
N THR A 148 -5.40 -1.93 -1.95
CA THR A 148 -6.06 -1.69 -0.66
C THR A 148 -7.45 -1.11 -0.86
N LEU A 149 -7.56 -0.07 -1.70
CA LEU A 149 -8.84 0.58 -2.01
C LEU A 149 -9.81 -0.40 -2.65
N ALA A 150 -9.36 -1.15 -3.65
CA ALA A 150 -10.17 -2.15 -4.33
C ALA A 150 -10.69 -3.24 -3.38
N GLY A 151 -9.81 -3.80 -2.55
CA GLY A 151 -10.18 -4.84 -1.58
C GLY A 151 -11.22 -4.37 -0.56
N LEU A 152 -11.07 -3.14 -0.05
CA LEU A 152 -12.05 -2.54 0.88
C LEU A 152 -13.40 -2.27 0.19
N ILE A 153 -13.40 -1.80 -1.08
CA ILE A 153 -14.64 -1.62 -1.87
C ILE A 153 -15.39 -2.96 -2.02
N VAL A 154 -14.67 -4.03 -2.39
CA VAL A 154 -15.27 -5.36 -2.50
C VAL A 154 -15.76 -5.87 -1.14
N GLY A 155 -15.01 -5.58 -0.06
CA GLY A 155 -15.38 -5.92 1.30
C GLY A 155 -16.68 -5.25 1.74
N ALA A 156 -16.86 -3.96 1.44
CA ALA A 156 -18.08 -3.22 1.72
C ALA A 156 -19.29 -3.81 0.95
N ALA A 157 -19.10 -4.10 -0.32
CA ALA A 157 -20.13 -4.74 -1.15
C ALA A 157 -20.48 -6.16 -0.67
N ALA A 158 -19.47 -6.96 -0.28
CA ALA A 158 -19.69 -8.32 0.23
C ALA A 158 -20.40 -8.34 1.59
N ALA A 159 -20.17 -7.32 2.42
CA ALA A 159 -20.87 -7.15 3.70
C ALA A 159 -22.24 -6.44 3.57
N GLU A 160 -22.63 -6.06 2.36
CA GLU A 160 -23.88 -5.32 2.07
C GLU A 160 -24.03 -4.05 2.91
N THR A 161 -22.92 -3.29 3.09
CA THR A 161 -22.91 -2.03 3.85
C THR A 161 -22.95 -0.82 2.93
N ASP A 162 -23.44 0.31 3.44
CA ASP A 162 -23.41 1.60 2.75
C ASP A 162 -22.10 2.39 3.00
N THR A 163 -21.10 1.77 3.66
CA THR A 163 -19.81 2.39 3.98
C THR A 163 -19.08 2.83 2.71
N LYS A 164 -18.81 4.10 2.58
CA LYS A 164 -18.07 4.69 1.45
C LYS A 164 -16.57 4.58 1.67
N ILE A 165 -15.86 3.96 0.73
CA ILE A 165 -14.41 3.84 0.79
C ILE A 165 -13.77 4.99 0.02
N VAL A 166 -13.02 5.84 0.74
CA VAL A 166 -12.42 7.07 0.22
C VAL A 166 -10.91 6.90 0.13
N GLY A 167 -10.37 6.89 -1.08
CA GLY A 167 -8.93 6.87 -1.35
C GLY A 167 -8.36 8.28 -1.41
N ILE A 168 -7.28 8.54 -0.67
CA ILE A 168 -6.45 9.72 -0.86
C ILE A 168 -5.23 9.31 -1.66
N SER A 169 -5.11 9.80 -2.89
CA SER A 169 -3.98 9.47 -3.76
C SER A 169 -2.66 9.98 -3.19
N VAL A 170 -1.63 9.17 -3.30
CA VAL A 170 -0.27 9.53 -2.89
C VAL A 170 0.69 9.72 -4.08
N SER A 171 0.24 9.42 -5.32
CA SER A 171 1.16 9.38 -6.47
C SER A 171 0.60 9.86 -7.81
N GLY A 172 -0.67 9.69 -8.07
CA GLY A 172 -1.26 9.95 -9.38
C GLY A 172 -2.56 10.72 -9.31
N SER A 173 -3.12 11.06 -10.48
CA SER A 173 -4.43 11.71 -10.53
C SER A 173 -5.56 10.75 -10.16
N ALA A 174 -6.64 11.30 -9.62
CA ALA A 174 -7.86 10.57 -9.31
C ALA A 174 -8.41 9.87 -10.56
N GLU A 175 -8.47 10.59 -11.67
CA GLU A 175 -8.97 10.07 -12.95
C GLU A 175 -8.18 8.85 -13.45
N ALA A 176 -6.83 8.92 -13.35
CA ALA A 176 -5.96 7.81 -13.76
C ALA A 176 -6.06 6.60 -12.82
N SER A 177 -6.50 6.80 -11.57
CA SER A 177 -6.57 5.76 -10.54
C SER A 177 -7.88 4.97 -10.57
N LYS A 178 -9.01 5.61 -10.89
CA LYS A 178 -10.36 5.04 -10.75
C LYS A 178 -10.56 3.77 -11.54
N ARG A 179 -10.26 3.81 -12.85
CA ARG A 179 -10.44 2.64 -13.71
C ARG A 179 -9.58 1.44 -13.27
N PRO A 180 -8.26 1.57 -13.03
CA PRO A 180 -7.45 0.47 -12.52
C PRO A 180 -7.93 -0.10 -11.20
N VAL A 181 -8.43 0.72 -10.28
CA VAL A 181 -9.02 0.25 -9.00
C VAL A 181 -10.28 -0.55 -9.23
N ALA A 182 -11.18 -0.07 -10.09
CA ALA A 182 -12.41 -0.78 -10.47
C ALA A 182 -12.12 -2.14 -11.13
N GLU A 183 -11.09 -2.21 -11.99
CA GLU A 183 -10.65 -3.46 -12.60
C GLU A 183 -10.14 -4.47 -11.56
N ILE A 184 -9.32 -4.02 -10.59
CA ILE A 184 -8.86 -4.87 -9.48
C ILE A 184 -10.05 -5.34 -8.62
N ALA A 185 -10.98 -4.44 -8.30
CA ALA A 185 -12.15 -4.76 -7.51
C ALA A 185 -13.04 -5.82 -8.21
N THR A 186 -13.27 -5.66 -9.52
CA THR A 186 -14.04 -6.61 -10.31
C THR A 186 -13.36 -7.98 -10.35
N GLN A 187 -12.06 -8.04 -10.64
CA GLN A 187 -11.30 -9.30 -10.63
C GLN A 187 -11.29 -9.95 -9.24
N THR A 188 -11.22 -9.16 -8.17
CA THR A 188 -11.32 -9.67 -6.79
C THR A 188 -12.69 -10.28 -6.50
N ALA A 189 -13.75 -9.61 -6.93
CA ALA A 189 -15.11 -10.12 -6.79
C ALA A 189 -15.32 -11.42 -7.60
N GLU A 190 -14.87 -11.46 -8.85
CA GLU A 190 -14.94 -12.64 -9.73
C GLU A 190 -14.21 -13.85 -9.12
N ALA A 191 -12.99 -13.66 -8.62
CA ALA A 191 -12.20 -14.71 -7.99
C ALA A 191 -12.86 -15.31 -6.73
N LEU A 192 -13.70 -14.52 -6.06
CA LEU A 192 -14.49 -14.96 -4.91
C LEU A 192 -15.90 -15.46 -5.28
N GLY A 193 -16.25 -15.49 -6.56
CA GLY A 193 -17.56 -15.92 -7.03
C GLY A 193 -18.70 -14.94 -6.69
N LEU A 194 -18.38 -13.67 -6.42
CA LEU A 194 -19.36 -12.62 -6.19
C LEU A 194 -19.91 -12.12 -7.53
N ALA A 195 -21.23 -12.03 -7.64
CA ALA A 195 -21.92 -11.56 -8.86
C ALA A 195 -21.95 -10.02 -8.94
N THR A 196 -20.83 -9.36 -8.59
CA THR A 196 -20.72 -7.90 -8.54
C THR A 196 -19.55 -7.45 -9.42
N SER A 197 -19.74 -6.38 -10.17
CA SER A 197 -18.68 -5.72 -10.95
C SER A 197 -18.65 -4.24 -10.61
N PHE A 198 -17.50 -3.61 -10.78
CA PHE A 198 -17.27 -2.24 -10.41
C PHE A 198 -16.82 -1.42 -11.63
N SER A 199 -17.22 -0.16 -11.66
CA SER A 199 -16.87 0.84 -12.65
C SER A 199 -16.04 1.97 -12.03
N ALA A 200 -15.49 2.84 -12.84
CA ALA A 200 -14.78 4.02 -12.35
C ALA A 200 -15.65 4.95 -11.49
N ASP A 201 -16.97 4.93 -11.69
CA ASP A 201 -17.92 5.77 -10.94
C ASP A 201 -18.13 5.26 -9.50
N ASP A 202 -17.83 3.99 -9.24
CA ASP A 202 -17.92 3.39 -7.91
C ASP A 202 -16.67 3.69 -7.05
N VAL A 203 -15.66 4.34 -7.63
CA VAL A 203 -14.37 4.60 -6.97
C VAL A 203 -14.24 6.06 -6.57
N ILE A 204 -14.15 6.33 -5.27
CA ILE A 204 -13.95 7.68 -4.70
C ILE A 204 -12.46 7.87 -4.45
N VAL A 205 -11.83 8.81 -5.17
CA VAL A 205 -10.41 9.17 -4.98
C VAL A 205 -10.26 10.69 -5.05
N PHE A 206 -9.48 11.22 -4.11
CA PHE A 206 -9.02 12.62 -4.08
C PHE A 206 -7.52 12.67 -4.33
N ASP A 207 -7.05 13.55 -5.20
CA ASP A 207 -5.64 13.69 -5.61
C ASP A 207 -5.01 15.04 -5.26
N GLU A 208 -5.77 15.97 -4.69
CA GLU A 208 -5.29 17.30 -4.31
C GLU A 208 -4.18 17.28 -3.25
N TYR A 209 -3.99 16.14 -2.60
CA TYR A 209 -3.04 15.96 -1.50
C TYR A 209 -1.72 15.28 -1.93
N VAL A 210 -1.58 14.91 -3.20
CA VAL A 210 -0.35 14.31 -3.76
C VAL A 210 0.84 15.27 -3.63
N GLY A 211 0.60 16.56 -3.80
CA GLY A 211 1.65 17.57 -3.86
C GLY A 211 2.50 17.44 -5.13
N GLU A 212 3.82 17.58 -5.02
CA GLU A 212 4.74 17.50 -6.16
C GLU A 212 4.92 16.05 -6.69
N GLY A 213 4.52 15.04 -5.90
CA GLY A 213 4.57 13.65 -6.34
C GLY A 213 4.73 12.62 -5.23
N TYR A 214 4.91 11.37 -5.65
CA TYR A 214 5.12 10.25 -4.75
C TYR A 214 6.43 10.39 -3.95
N GLY A 215 6.34 10.22 -2.64
CA GLY A 215 7.50 10.32 -1.76
C GLY A 215 8.08 11.73 -1.60
N ILE A 216 7.39 12.76 -2.10
CA ILE A 216 7.77 14.16 -1.87
C ILE A 216 6.91 14.73 -0.75
N LEU A 217 7.58 15.19 0.31
CA LEU A 217 6.94 15.78 1.47
C LEU A 217 6.44 17.20 1.15
N ASN A 218 5.31 17.58 1.73
CA ASN A 218 4.76 18.94 1.64
C ASN A 218 4.30 19.43 3.02
N GLN A 219 4.02 20.72 3.14
CA GLN A 219 3.63 21.34 4.42
C GLN A 219 2.35 20.72 5.01
N PRO A 220 1.24 20.51 4.26
CA PRO A 220 0.04 19.88 4.82
C PRO A 220 0.30 18.50 5.41
N THR A 221 1.12 17.67 4.74
CA THR A 221 1.51 16.34 5.22
C THR A 221 2.33 16.42 6.50
N ALA A 222 3.33 17.32 6.56
CA ALA A 222 4.14 17.53 7.76
C ALA A 222 3.29 18.01 8.94
N ASP A 223 2.34 18.92 8.70
CA ASP A 223 1.43 19.43 9.72
C ASP A 223 0.49 18.35 10.24
N ALA A 224 -0.05 17.50 9.37
CA ALA A 224 -0.88 16.36 9.76
C ALA A 224 -0.10 15.36 10.63
N ILE A 225 1.12 14.98 10.22
CA ILE A 225 2.00 14.11 11.00
C ILE A 225 2.24 14.70 12.38
N ARG A 226 2.62 15.98 12.45
CA ARG A 226 2.90 16.67 13.72
C ARG A 226 1.68 16.74 14.61
N ARG A 227 0.52 17.06 14.04
CA ARG A 227 -0.74 17.21 14.79
C ARG A 227 -1.17 15.89 15.41
N VAL A 228 -1.29 14.84 14.60
CA VAL A 228 -1.72 13.50 15.09
C VAL A 228 -0.74 12.95 16.13
N ALA A 229 0.57 13.16 15.92
CA ALA A 229 1.56 12.74 16.91
C ALA A 229 1.41 13.47 18.25
N ARG A 230 1.01 14.75 18.27
CA ARG A 230 0.87 15.53 19.50
C ARG A 230 -0.48 15.32 20.19
N ASP A 231 -1.53 15.18 19.39
CA ASP A 231 -2.89 15.08 19.90
C ASP A 231 -3.22 13.65 20.34
N GLU A 232 -2.71 12.63 19.61
CA GLU A 232 -3.10 11.22 19.78
C GLU A 232 -1.91 10.28 20.12
N GLY A 233 -0.67 10.75 20.03
CA GLY A 233 0.52 9.91 20.20
C GLY A 233 0.75 8.89 19.06
N ILE A 234 0.07 9.06 17.92
CA ILE A 234 0.15 8.17 16.76
C ILE A 234 1.12 8.75 15.73
N LEU A 235 2.05 7.92 15.23
CA LEU A 235 3.04 8.33 14.24
C LEU A 235 2.61 7.92 12.83
N LEU A 236 2.37 8.90 11.98
CA LEU A 236 2.07 8.72 10.56
C LEU A 236 3.36 8.79 9.72
N ASP A 237 3.38 8.08 8.59
CA ASP A 237 4.50 8.15 7.65
C ASP A 237 4.35 9.32 6.64
N PRO A 238 5.46 9.85 6.10
CA PRO A 238 5.41 10.99 5.19
C PRO A 238 4.94 10.67 3.76
N VAL A 239 4.89 9.38 3.36
CA VAL A 239 4.58 8.97 1.99
C VAL A 239 3.10 8.66 1.80
N TYR A 240 2.50 7.95 2.76
CA TYR A 240 1.14 7.41 2.66
C TYR A 240 0.21 8.03 3.71
N THR A 241 0.35 7.62 4.96
CA THR A 241 -0.63 7.94 6.01
C THR A 241 -0.67 9.42 6.38
N GLY A 242 0.46 10.12 6.28
CA GLY A 242 0.50 11.56 6.49
C GLY A 242 -0.26 12.35 5.41
N LYS A 243 -0.10 11.96 4.13
CA LYS A 243 -0.88 12.57 3.01
C LYS A 243 -2.37 12.27 3.14
N ALA A 244 -2.71 11.02 3.47
CA ALA A 244 -4.11 10.62 3.64
C ALA A 244 -4.76 11.34 4.81
N MET A 245 -4.05 11.54 5.92
CA MET A 245 -4.56 12.29 7.06
C MET A 245 -4.70 13.78 6.75
N ALA A 246 -3.77 14.37 6.01
CA ALA A 246 -3.91 15.74 5.54
C ALA A 246 -5.18 15.91 4.68
N GLY A 247 -5.45 14.93 3.81
CA GLY A 247 -6.67 14.87 3.01
C GLY A 247 -7.92 14.72 3.87
N LEU A 248 -7.93 13.80 4.82
CA LEU A 248 -9.05 13.62 5.75
C LEU A 248 -9.37 14.92 6.50
N MET A 249 -8.36 15.59 7.06
CA MET A 249 -8.54 16.84 7.80
C MET A 249 -9.10 17.97 6.92
N ASP A 250 -8.62 18.08 5.68
CA ASP A 250 -9.09 19.10 4.75
C ASP A 250 -10.51 18.82 4.27
N LEU A 251 -10.84 17.56 3.96
CA LEU A 251 -12.20 17.15 3.60
C LEU A 251 -13.19 17.42 4.74
N ALA A 252 -12.82 17.14 5.98
CA ALA A 252 -13.62 17.46 7.16
C ALA A 252 -13.83 18.97 7.29
N ASN A 253 -12.78 19.78 7.13
CA ASN A 253 -12.88 21.25 7.18
C ASN A 253 -13.74 21.83 6.04
N LYS A 254 -13.83 21.15 4.91
CA LYS A 254 -14.68 21.52 3.76
C LYS A 254 -16.13 21.05 3.89
N GLY A 255 -16.47 20.31 4.95
CA GLY A 255 -17.82 19.78 5.18
C GLY A 255 -18.16 18.62 4.24
N TYR A 256 -17.17 17.82 3.83
CA TYR A 256 -17.42 16.62 3.04
C TYR A 256 -18.09 15.52 3.87
N PHE A 257 -17.84 15.50 5.17
CA PHE A 257 -18.47 14.63 6.14
C PHE A 257 -19.52 15.46 6.94
N GLU A 258 -20.64 14.84 7.24
CA GLU A 258 -21.64 15.42 8.13
C GLU A 258 -21.19 15.30 9.59
N GLU A 259 -21.83 16.05 10.50
CA GLU A 259 -21.42 16.11 11.92
C GLU A 259 -21.56 14.76 12.64
N ASP A 260 -22.57 13.96 12.25
CA ASP A 260 -22.89 12.67 12.87
C ASP A 260 -22.23 11.46 12.15
N ASP A 261 -21.48 11.70 11.05
CA ASP A 261 -20.81 10.63 10.31
C ASP A 261 -19.71 9.96 11.14
N VAL A 262 -19.70 8.63 11.13
CA VAL A 262 -18.63 7.80 11.67
C VAL A 262 -17.57 7.61 10.61
N VAL A 263 -16.42 8.27 10.77
CA VAL A 263 -15.30 8.21 9.83
C VAL A 263 -14.15 7.38 10.39
N VAL A 264 -13.82 6.27 9.73
CA VAL A 264 -12.69 5.41 10.09
C VAL A 264 -11.48 5.75 9.24
N PHE A 265 -10.35 6.04 9.86
CA PHE A 265 -9.07 6.19 9.19
C PHE A 265 -8.26 4.91 9.30
N ILE A 266 -7.91 4.30 8.17
CA ILE A 266 -7.07 3.10 8.15
C ILE A 266 -5.59 3.49 8.12
N HIS A 267 -4.91 3.26 9.24
CA HIS A 267 -3.48 3.47 9.37
C HIS A 267 -2.70 2.30 8.74
N THR A 268 -2.25 2.47 7.49
CA THR A 268 -1.58 1.42 6.71
C THR A 268 -0.11 1.19 7.06
N GLY A 269 0.38 1.76 8.15
CA GLY A 269 1.77 1.60 8.60
C GLY A 269 2.72 2.64 8.00
N GLY A 270 3.96 2.22 7.69
CA GLY A 270 4.95 3.09 7.04
C GLY A 270 5.90 3.83 7.99
N THR A 271 5.75 3.67 9.30
CA THR A 271 6.53 4.37 10.33
C THR A 271 8.06 4.36 10.11
N PRO A 272 8.71 3.28 9.63
CA PRO A 272 10.15 3.30 9.38
C PRO A 272 10.63 4.40 8.43
N ALA A 273 9.79 4.82 7.47
CA ALA A 273 10.12 5.89 6.54
C ALA A 273 10.36 7.25 7.24
N ILE A 274 9.81 7.47 8.44
CA ILE A 274 10.04 8.71 9.21
C ILE A 274 11.53 8.98 9.42
N PHE A 275 12.32 7.94 9.66
CA PHE A 275 13.76 8.09 9.93
C PHE A 275 14.51 8.55 8.69
N HIS A 276 14.13 8.07 7.51
CA HIS A 276 14.69 8.54 6.24
C HIS A 276 14.35 10.01 5.95
N TYR A 277 13.13 10.43 6.27
CA TYR A 277 12.65 11.80 6.07
C TYR A 277 12.93 12.74 7.27
N GLY A 278 13.71 12.31 8.27
CA GLY A 278 13.85 13.02 9.55
C GLY A 278 14.31 14.46 9.42
N GLU A 279 15.37 14.72 8.66
CA GLU A 279 15.89 16.09 8.45
C GLU A 279 14.88 16.98 7.69
N GLU A 280 14.24 16.42 6.67
CA GLU A 280 13.25 17.11 5.87
C GLU A 280 12.02 17.47 6.72
N LEU A 281 11.47 16.52 7.50
CA LEU A 281 10.36 16.76 8.44
C LEU A 281 10.70 17.87 9.44
N LEU A 282 11.89 17.83 10.05
CA LEU A 282 12.32 18.85 10.99
C LEU A 282 12.41 20.22 10.34
N SER A 283 12.77 20.30 9.06
CA SER A 283 12.79 21.57 8.31
C SER A 283 11.40 22.21 8.19
N TYR A 284 10.37 21.39 7.96
CA TYR A 284 8.96 21.83 7.95
C TYR A 284 8.46 22.26 9.33
N PHE A 285 8.90 21.58 10.40
CA PHE A 285 8.45 21.91 11.77
C PHE A 285 9.06 23.18 12.35
N ARG A 286 10.16 23.66 11.77
CA ARG A 286 10.89 24.87 12.22
C ARG A 286 10.47 26.14 11.47
N ARG A 287 9.66 25.99 10.43
CA ARG A 287 9.05 27.12 9.69
C ARG A 287 7.84 27.67 10.46
#